data_fa0f5b2df59cd06275002048d9c5e13e
#
_entry.id   fa0f5b2df59cd06275002048d9c5e13e
#
_cell.length_a   1.000
_cell.length_b   1.000
_cell.length_c   1.000
_cell.angle_alpha   90.00
_cell.angle_beta   90.00
_cell.angle_gamma   90.00
#
_symmetry.space_group_name_H-M   'P 1'
#
loop_
_entity.id
_entity.type
_entity.pdbx_description
1 polymer ?
#
loop_
_entity_poly.entity_id
_entity_poly.type
_entity_poly.pdbx_seq_one_letter_code
_entity_poly.pdbx_strand_id
1 'polypeptide(L)'
;GTTYSLDLYALLAIPVALFYAKSMEGDFQLNRYDVLDAIRKSTEKVDIFCQRGKIKVPTNYNNLLSFMEGCIEEVHPPIVDSSFHPKLWVLRFESDDETIYRLVVLSRNLTFDRSWDISYFCDGTPTTQVQKQTKKISSYLQSFYKTSGRKINQRFFTELEKVVFDIPDGFSDFEIFPIDKFRSNDDGFDNPLENIKYKKN
;
A
#
# COMPACT_ATOMS: atom_id res chain seq x y z
N GLY A 1 -2.94 -0.84 0.33
CA GLY A 1 -2.34 0.31 -0.35
C GLY A 1 -3.11 1.60 -0.08
N THR A 2 -2.46 2.73 -0.31
CA THR A 2 -3.04 4.06 -0.11
C THR A 2 -2.80 4.94 -1.33
N THR A 3 -3.75 5.83 -1.65
CA THR A 3 -3.63 6.81 -2.73
C THR A 3 -4.54 8.01 -2.47
N TYR A 4 -4.23 9.19 -3.01
CA TYR A 4 -5.16 10.32 -2.95
C TYR A 4 -6.28 10.16 -3.96
N SER A 5 -5.96 9.98 -5.25
CA SER A 5 -6.92 9.71 -6.31
C SER A 5 -6.73 8.31 -6.88
N LEU A 6 -7.84 7.71 -7.28
CA LEU A 6 -7.90 6.34 -7.74
C LEU A 6 -8.58 6.25 -9.11
N ASP A 7 -7.91 5.67 -10.09
CA ASP A 7 -8.52 5.23 -11.35
C ASP A 7 -8.82 3.73 -11.26
N LEU A 8 -10.07 3.34 -11.46
CA LEU A 8 -10.50 1.95 -11.32
C LEU A 8 -9.83 1.00 -12.32
N TYR A 9 -9.50 1.47 -13.51
CA TYR A 9 -8.74 0.67 -14.47
C TYR A 9 -7.28 0.48 -14.05
N ALA A 10 -6.66 1.50 -13.43
CA ALA A 10 -5.32 1.37 -12.89
C ALA A 10 -5.28 0.35 -11.74
N LEU A 11 -6.33 0.33 -10.91
CA LEU A 11 -6.47 -0.67 -9.87
C LEU A 11 -6.69 -2.08 -10.45
N LEU A 12 -7.56 -2.24 -11.44
CA LEU A 12 -7.82 -3.50 -12.11
C LEU A 12 -6.57 -4.07 -12.81
N ALA A 13 -5.65 -3.21 -13.26
CA ALA A 13 -4.40 -3.66 -13.88
C ALA A 13 -3.51 -4.45 -12.91
N ILE A 14 -3.61 -4.23 -11.60
CA ILE A 14 -2.76 -4.92 -10.60
C ILE A 14 -3.02 -6.43 -10.57
N PRO A 15 -4.24 -6.94 -10.30
CA PRO A 15 -4.49 -8.37 -10.29
C PRO A 15 -4.24 -9.02 -11.66
N VAL A 16 -4.51 -8.28 -12.75
CA VAL A 16 -4.23 -8.77 -14.10
C VAL A 16 -2.72 -8.93 -14.32
N ALA A 17 -1.90 -7.94 -13.94
CA ALA A 17 -0.44 -8.02 -14.04
C ALA A 17 0.14 -9.16 -13.18
N LEU A 18 -0.35 -9.31 -11.95
CA LEU A 18 0.07 -10.42 -11.06
C LEU A 18 -0.27 -11.79 -11.64
N PHE A 19 -1.45 -11.91 -12.27
CA PHE A 19 -1.84 -13.14 -12.95
C PHE A 19 -0.93 -13.47 -14.13
N TYR A 20 -0.64 -12.48 -15.00
CA TYR A 20 0.26 -12.67 -16.13
C TYR A 20 1.69 -13.01 -15.70
N ALA A 21 2.22 -12.35 -14.69
CA ALA A 21 3.55 -12.65 -14.15
C ALA A 21 3.66 -14.12 -13.71
N LYS A 22 2.63 -14.63 -13.00
CA LYS A 22 2.57 -16.03 -12.58
C LYS A 22 2.42 -17.01 -13.76
N SER A 23 1.71 -16.61 -14.82
CA SER A 23 1.48 -17.45 -16.00
C SER A 23 2.75 -17.60 -16.87
N MET A 24 3.66 -16.63 -16.82
CA MET A 24 4.92 -16.70 -17.59
C MET A 24 5.92 -17.70 -17.00
N GLU A 25 5.70 -18.14 -15.76
CA GLU A 25 6.54 -19.16 -15.10
C GLU A 25 6.11 -20.60 -15.42
N GLY A 26 5.03 -20.80 -16.19
CA GLY A 26 4.49 -22.11 -16.54
C GLY A 26 3.83 -22.15 -17.92
N ASP A 27 3.68 -23.34 -18.48
CA ASP A 27 2.99 -23.63 -19.77
C ASP A 27 1.44 -23.51 -19.62
N PHE A 28 0.94 -22.32 -19.26
CA PHE A 28 -0.50 -22.10 -19.14
C PHE A 28 -1.11 -21.55 -20.43
N GLN A 29 -2.06 -22.25 -21.01
CA GLN A 29 -2.99 -21.68 -21.98
C GLN A 29 -3.93 -20.72 -21.25
N LEU A 30 -3.78 -19.42 -21.51
CA LEU A 30 -4.59 -18.36 -20.92
C LEU A 30 -6.07 -18.52 -21.28
N ASN A 31 -6.89 -18.85 -20.28
CA ASN A 31 -8.33 -18.90 -20.40
C ASN A 31 -8.94 -17.66 -19.73
N ARG A 32 -10.02 -17.08 -20.32
CA ARG A 32 -10.75 -15.93 -19.75
C ARG A 32 -11.24 -16.18 -18.31
N TYR A 33 -11.63 -17.42 -18.03
CA TYR A 33 -12.12 -17.78 -16.69
C TYR A 33 -11.01 -17.74 -15.64
N ASP A 34 -9.78 -18.07 -16.00
CA ASP A 34 -8.63 -18.01 -15.09
C ASP A 34 -8.32 -16.56 -14.71
N VAL A 35 -8.41 -15.62 -15.67
CA VAL A 35 -8.24 -14.18 -15.41
C VAL A 35 -9.34 -13.67 -14.48
N LEU A 36 -10.59 -14.05 -14.69
CA LEU A 36 -11.70 -13.66 -13.83
C LEU A 36 -11.55 -14.19 -12.41
N ASP A 37 -11.16 -15.45 -12.25
CA ASP A 37 -10.93 -16.06 -10.95
C ASP A 37 -9.73 -15.40 -10.24
N ALA A 38 -8.67 -15.08 -10.98
CA ALA A 38 -7.51 -14.36 -10.44
C ALA A 38 -7.89 -12.96 -9.95
N ILE A 39 -8.71 -12.21 -10.71
CA ILE A 39 -9.22 -10.90 -10.28
C ILE A 39 -10.03 -11.08 -8.99
N ARG A 40 -11.00 -11.97 -8.96
CA ARG A 40 -11.85 -12.22 -7.78
C ARG A 40 -11.02 -12.59 -6.54
N LYS A 41 -10.09 -13.52 -6.67
CA LYS A 41 -9.22 -13.96 -5.56
C LYS A 41 -8.28 -12.86 -5.08
N SER A 42 -7.84 -11.98 -5.97
CA SER A 42 -6.95 -10.87 -5.62
C SER A 42 -7.69 -9.79 -4.84
N THR A 43 -8.94 -9.48 -5.22
CA THR A 43 -9.72 -8.44 -4.53
C THR A 43 -10.05 -8.78 -3.08
N GLU A 44 -10.14 -10.07 -2.74
CA GLU A 44 -10.32 -10.53 -1.36
C GLU A 44 -9.05 -10.32 -0.48
N LYS A 45 -7.90 -10.10 -1.11
CA LYS A 45 -6.58 -9.96 -0.44
C LYS A 45 -6.01 -8.55 -0.50
N VAL A 46 -6.70 -7.62 -1.14
CA VAL A 46 -6.23 -6.26 -1.37
C VAL A 46 -7.17 -5.28 -0.68
N ASP A 47 -6.59 -4.35 0.06
CA ASP A 47 -7.30 -3.21 0.65
C ASP A 47 -6.67 -1.91 0.16
N ILE A 48 -7.46 -1.05 -0.45
CA ILE A 48 -7.06 0.25 -0.99
C ILE A 48 -7.82 1.36 -0.28
N PHE A 49 -7.07 2.25 0.36
CA PHE A 49 -7.61 3.45 0.99
C PHE A 49 -7.36 4.65 0.08
N CYS A 50 -8.41 5.40 -0.27
CA CYS A 50 -8.29 6.59 -1.10
C CYS A 50 -9.06 7.77 -0.50
N GLN A 51 -8.70 8.99 -0.90
CA GLN A 51 -9.44 10.18 -0.49
C GLN A 51 -10.89 10.10 -0.98
N ARG A 52 -11.84 10.37 -0.09
CA ARG A 52 -13.26 10.41 -0.42
C ARG A 52 -13.54 11.36 -1.57
N GLY A 53 -14.37 10.89 -2.52
CA GLY A 53 -14.76 11.64 -3.72
C GLY A 53 -13.64 11.82 -4.75
N LYS A 54 -12.55 11.02 -4.64
CA LYS A 54 -11.43 11.07 -5.59
C LYS A 54 -11.26 9.79 -6.40
N ILE A 55 -12.33 9.00 -6.49
CA ILE A 55 -12.40 7.84 -7.38
C ILE A 55 -12.83 8.33 -8.76
N LYS A 56 -12.03 8.05 -9.78
CA LYS A 56 -12.34 8.30 -11.17
C LYS A 56 -13.12 7.13 -11.74
N VAL A 57 -14.41 7.33 -11.89
CA VAL A 57 -15.31 6.37 -12.54
C VAL A 57 -15.19 6.53 -14.06
N PRO A 58 -14.90 5.47 -14.82
CA PRO A 58 -14.81 5.56 -16.27
C PRO A 58 -16.17 5.78 -16.90
N THR A 59 -16.22 6.53 -18.00
CA THR A 59 -17.45 6.78 -18.77
C THR A 59 -18.04 5.52 -19.38
N ASN A 60 -17.17 4.60 -19.79
CA ASN A 60 -17.56 3.26 -20.25
C ASN A 60 -17.31 2.26 -19.12
N TYR A 61 -18.37 1.97 -18.38
CA TYR A 61 -18.29 1.01 -17.27
C TYR A 61 -18.07 -0.42 -17.78
N ASN A 62 -17.09 -1.10 -17.20
CA ASN A 62 -16.86 -2.53 -17.44
C ASN A 62 -17.28 -3.30 -16.19
N ASN A 63 -18.07 -4.35 -16.36
CA ASN A 63 -18.56 -5.20 -15.26
C ASN A 63 -17.42 -5.78 -14.39
N LEU A 64 -16.19 -5.89 -14.92
CA LEU A 64 -15.04 -6.33 -14.13
C LEU A 64 -14.69 -5.35 -13.00
N LEU A 65 -15.06 -4.08 -13.13
CA LEU A 65 -14.79 -3.06 -12.11
C LEU A 65 -15.62 -3.30 -10.85
N SER A 66 -16.78 -3.96 -10.94
CA SER A 66 -17.59 -4.30 -9.77
C SER A 66 -16.88 -5.25 -8.81
N PHE A 67 -15.97 -6.09 -9.31
CA PHE A 67 -15.13 -6.92 -8.43
C PHE A 67 -14.18 -6.10 -7.56
N MET A 68 -13.79 -4.89 -8.03
CA MET A 68 -12.86 -4.03 -7.29
C MET A 68 -13.53 -3.24 -6.17
N GLU A 69 -14.86 -3.07 -6.20
CA GLU A 69 -15.59 -2.26 -5.19
C GLU A 69 -15.35 -2.76 -3.75
N GLY A 70 -15.30 -4.08 -3.58
CA GLY A 70 -15.11 -4.69 -2.26
C GLY A 70 -13.73 -4.44 -1.63
N CYS A 71 -12.72 -4.03 -2.39
CA CYS A 71 -11.38 -3.77 -1.89
C CYS A 71 -11.06 -2.29 -1.68
N ILE A 72 -11.98 -1.39 -2.02
CA ILE A 72 -11.78 0.06 -1.94
C ILE A 72 -12.46 0.63 -0.70
N GLU A 73 -11.75 1.51 -0.01
CA GLU A 73 -12.26 2.25 1.14
C GLU A 73 -11.97 3.75 0.99
N GLU A 74 -13.04 4.56 1.03
CA GLU A 74 -12.93 6.01 0.95
C GLU A 74 -12.67 6.60 2.34
N VAL A 75 -11.52 7.25 2.50
CA VAL A 75 -11.13 7.91 3.74
C VAL A 75 -11.59 9.36 3.74
N HIS A 76 -12.27 9.75 4.81
CA HIS A 76 -12.63 11.13 5.08
C HIS A 76 -11.70 11.70 6.16
N PRO A 77 -10.81 12.65 5.84
CA PRO A 77 -9.95 13.24 6.85
C PRO A 77 -10.78 13.95 7.94
N PRO A 78 -10.45 13.79 9.23
CA PRO A 78 -11.25 14.32 10.32
C PRO A 78 -11.11 15.83 10.49
N ILE A 79 -10.09 16.44 9.89
CA ILE A 79 -9.81 17.87 10.00
C ILE A 79 -10.33 18.58 8.77
N VAL A 80 -11.09 19.65 8.95
CA VAL A 80 -11.55 20.52 7.86
C VAL A 80 -10.33 21.04 7.09
N ASP A 81 -10.42 21.08 5.76
CA ASP A 81 -9.35 21.51 4.85
C ASP A 81 -8.11 20.62 4.83
N SER A 82 -8.17 19.43 5.43
CA SER A 82 -7.13 18.41 5.30
C SER A 82 -7.41 17.43 4.17
N SER A 83 -6.38 16.74 3.69
CA SER A 83 -6.50 15.72 2.66
C SER A 83 -5.80 14.43 3.05
N PHE A 84 -6.38 13.30 2.64
CA PHE A 84 -5.74 11.99 2.71
C PHE A 84 -4.85 11.82 1.48
N HIS A 85 -3.54 12.01 1.65
CA HIS A 85 -2.61 12.09 0.51
C HIS A 85 -1.42 11.10 0.54
N PRO A 86 -1.46 10.00 1.31
CA PRO A 86 -0.36 9.03 1.30
C PRO A 86 -0.38 8.21 0.00
N LYS A 87 0.80 7.72 -0.40
CA LYS A 87 0.98 6.82 -1.54
C LYS A 87 1.93 5.71 -1.13
N LEU A 88 1.45 4.90 -0.21
CA LEU A 88 2.17 3.82 0.44
C LEU A 88 1.51 2.49 0.14
N TRP A 89 2.31 1.48 -0.25
CA TRP A 89 1.88 0.11 -0.40
C TRP A 89 2.73 -0.80 0.46
N VAL A 90 2.08 -1.72 1.12
CA VAL A 90 2.73 -2.84 1.77
C VAL A 90 2.14 -4.10 1.17
N LEU A 91 2.97 -4.88 0.52
CA LEU A 91 2.61 -6.12 -0.15
C LEU A 91 3.25 -7.29 0.60
N ARG A 92 2.49 -8.36 0.79
CA ARG A 92 2.97 -9.60 1.39
C ARG A 92 2.90 -10.71 0.35
N PHE A 93 4.03 -11.32 0.08
CA PHE A 93 4.16 -12.49 -0.77
C PHE A 93 4.52 -13.69 0.10
N GLU A 94 3.92 -14.82 -0.19
CA GLU A 94 4.13 -16.06 0.54
C GLU A 94 4.33 -17.20 -0.46
N SER A 95 5.40 -17.94 -0.30
CA SER A 95 5.66 -19.23 -0.93
C SER A 95 5.74 -20.31 0.14
N ASP A 96 5.99 -21.56 -0.27
CA ASP A 96 6.16 -22.68 0.66
C ASP A 96 7.42 -22.51 1.52
N ASP A 97 8.45 -21.81 1.02
CA ASP A 97 9.76 -21.70 1.64
C ASP A 97 9.96 -20.37 2.38
N GLU A 98 9.30 -19.29 1.92
CA GLU A 98 9.58 -17.95 2.46
C GLU A 98 8.37 -17.01 2.43
N THR A 99 8.44 -15.98 3.27
CA THR A 99 7.51 -14.84 3.27
C THR A 99 8.32 -13.54 3.07
N ILE A 100 7.94 -12.76 2.07
CA ILE A 100 8.56 -11.47 1.76
C ILE A 100 7.53 -10.37 1.90
N TYR A 101 7.92 -9.28 2.53
CA TYR A 101 7.19 -8.02 2.54
C TYR A 101 7.87 -7.01 1.63
N ARG A 102 7.09 -6.37 0.76
CA ARG A 102 7.56 -5.26 -0.07
C ARG A 102 6.88 -3.97 0.37
N LEU A 103 7.69 -3.00 0.74
CA LEU A 103 7.27 -1.63 0.98
C LEU A 103 7.47 -0.84 -0.30
N VAL A 104 6.44 -0.10 -0.73
CA VAL A 104 6.53 0.78 -1.91
C VAL A 104 6.01 2.16 -1.54
N VAL A 105 6.79 3.19 -1.79
CA VAL A 105 6.40 4.60 -1.64
C VAL A 105 6.46 5.27 -3.01
N LEU A 106 5.38 5.93 -3.39
CA LEU A 106 5.23 6.52 -4.71
C LEU A 106 5.02 8.04 -4.60
N SER A 107 5.51 8.80 -5.57
CA SER A 107 5.16 10.22 -5.72
C SER A 107 3.80 10.40 -6.40
N ARG A 108 3.35 9.42 -7.21
CA ARG A 108 2.09 9.48 -7.96
C ARG A 108 0.93 8.79 -7.28
N ASN A 109 -0.27 9.18 -7.67
CA ASN A 109 -1.51 8.47 -7.35
C ASN A 109 -1.66 7.19 -8.21
N LEU A 110 -2.60 6.34 -7.83
CA LEU A 110 -2.97 5.17 -8.63
C LEU A 110 -3.89 5.59 -9.80
N THR A 111 -3.28 6.23 -10.79
CA THR A 111 -3.94 6.79 -11.98
C THR A 111 -3.07 6.59 -13.21
N PHE A 112 -3.65 6.73 -14.42
CA PHE A 112 -2.93 6.68 -15.69
C PHE A 112 -2.40 8.05 -16.14
N ASP A 113 -1.97 8.91 -15.23
CA ASP A 113 -1.40 10.19 -15.58
C ASP A 113 -0.03 10.03 -16.24
N ARG A 114 0.30 10.95 -17.15
CA ARG A 114 1.60 11.03 -17.80
C ARG A 114 2.46 12.07 -17.09
N SER A 115 3.05 11.69 -15.97
CA SER A 115 3.94 12.54 -15.18
C SER A 115 5.25 11.83 -14.91
N TRP A 116 6.29 12.60 -14.61
CA TRP A 116 7.52 12.07 -14.06
C TRP A 116 7.26 11.66 -12.62
N ASP A 117 7.64 10.43 -12.27
CA ASP A 117 7.41 9.88 -10.95
C ASP A 117 8.68 9.35 -10.33
N ILE A 118 8.73 9.45 -9.01
CA ILE A 118 9.73 8.82 -8.19
C ILE A 118 9.05 7.68 -7.43
N SER A 119 9.62 6.50 -7.47
CA SER A 119 9.21 5.36 -6.67
C SER A 119 10.40 4.87 -5.85
N TYR A 120 10.11 4.53 -4.62
CA TYR A 120 11.02 3.82 -3.73
C TYR A 120 10.37 2.48 -3.36
N PHE A 121 11.15 1.42 -3.38
CA PHE A 121 10.70 0.14 -2.85
C PHE A 121 11.87 -0.60 -2.18
N CYS A 122 11.55 -1.38 -1.19
CA CYS A 122 12.48 -2.33 -0.57
C CYS A 122 11.75 -3.59 -0.14
N ASP A 123 12.46 -4.68 -0.16
CA ASP A 123 11.98 -5.96 0.35
C ASP A 123 12.46 -6.16 1.78
N GLY A 124 11.77 -7.03 2.49
CA GLY A 124 12.14 -7.37 3.85
C GLY A 124 11.51 -8.69 4.27
N THR A 125 12.09 -9.31 5.26
CA THR A 125 11.64 -10.60 5.80
C THR A 125 11.21 -10.48 7.26
N PRO A 126 10.17 -11.22 7.69
CA PRO A 126 9.77 -11.28 9.08
C PRO A 126 10.84 -11.91 9.95
N THR A 127 11.10 -11.32 11.10
CA THR A 127 11.97 -11.85 12.14
C THR A 127 11.15 -12.27 13.36
N THR A 128 11.83 -12.67 14.44
CA THR A 128 11.17 -13.00 15.70
C THR A 128 10.86 -11.77 16.55
N GLN A 129 11.54 -10.64 16.30
CA GLN A 129 11.49 -9.45 17.15
C GLN A 129 10.73 -8.31 16.45
N VAL A 130 9.96 -7.56 17.25
CA VAL A 130 9.27 -6.35 16.78
C VAL A 130 10.29 -5.26 16.47
N GLN A 131 10.17 -4.66 15.30
CA GLN A 131 11.01 -3.59 14.80
C GLN A 131 10.32 -2.22 14.99
N LYS A 132 11.05 -1.24 15.48
CA LYS A 132 10.51 0.11 15.77
C LYS A 132 9.91 0.78 14.52
N GLN A 133 10.58 0.67 13.39
CA GLN A 133 10.14 1.31 12.14
C GLN A 133 8.86 0.66 11.58
N THR A 134 8.84 -0.65 11.45
CA THR A 134 7.70 -1.37 10.89
C THR A 134 6.49 -1.36 11.81
N LYS A 135 6.70 -1.24 13.14
CA LYS A 135 5.61 -0.96 14.09
C LYS A 135 4.96 0.39 13.83
N LYS A 136 5.75 1.44 13.47
CA LYS A 136 5.18 2.75 13.09
C LYS A 136 4.31 2.63 11.83
N ILE A 137 4.78 1.89 10.80
CA ILE A 137 4.03 1.64 9.55
C ILE A 137 2.75 0.86 9.86
N SER A 138 2.87 -0.22 10.65
CA SER A 138 1.73 -1.05 11.06
C SER A 138 0.65 -0.22 11.76
N SER A 139 1.04 0.58 12.76
CA SER A 139 0.12 1.45 13.50
C SER A 139 -0.55 2.49 12.59
N TYR A 140 0.22 3.08 11.69
CA TYR A 140 -0.28 4.04 10.71
C TYR A 140 -1.34 3.43 9.79
N LEU A 141 -1.07 2.29 9.19
CA LEU A 141 -2.03 1.59 8.34
C LEU A 141 -3.26 1.12 9.12
N GLN A 142 -3.07 0.58 10.33
CA GLN A 142 -4.19 0.14 11.17
C GLN A 142 -5.15 1.28 11.55
N SER A 143 -4.66 2.54 11.61
CA SER A 143 -5.53 3.69 11.88
C SER A 143 -6.63 3.86 10.83
N PHE A 144 -6.36 3.54 9.56
CA PHE A 144 -7.35 3.61 8.49
C PHE A 144 -8.44 2.55 8.63
N TYR A 145 -8.07 1.34 9.04
CA TYR A 145 -9.05 0.28 9.32
C TYR A 145 -9.97 0.63 10.48
N LYS A 146 -9.44 1.27 11.53
CA LYS A 146 -10.26 1.72 12.67
C LYS A 146 -11.25 2.79 12.26
N THR A 147 -10.85 3.71 11.39
CA THR A 147 -11.71 4.81 10.93
C THR A 147 -12.79 4.33 9.97
N SER A 148 -12.47 3.38 9.09
CA SER A 148 -13.41 2.83 8.12
C SER A 148 -14.34 1.74 8.69
N GLY A 149 -13.99 1.18 9.84
CA GLY A 149 -14.69 0.00 10.38
C GLY A 149 -14.41 -1.31 9.66
N ARG A 150 -13.44 -1.31 8.75
CA ARG A 150 -13.04 -2.48 7.99
C ARG A 150 -12.33 -3.50 8.87
N LYS A 151 -12.55 -4.79 8.61
CA LYS A 151 -11.93 -5.88 9.38
C LYS A 151 -10.42 -5.91 9.17
N ILE A 152 -9.69 -5.85 10.27
CA ILE A 152 -8.22 -5.90 10.27
C ILE A 152 -7.73 -7.36 10.10
N ASN A 153 -6.81 -7.59 9.17
CA ASN A 153 -6.07 -8.84 9.10
C ASN A 153 -4.96 -8.84 10.17
N GLN A 154 -5.26 -9.38 11.34
CA GLN A 154 -4.34 -9.39 12.49
C GLN A 154 -3.02 -10.12 12.18
N ARG A 155 -3.07 -11.23 11.43
CA ARG A 155 -1.85 -11.96 11.04
C ARG A 155 -0.90 -11.05 10.26
N PHE A 156 -1.43 -10.35 9.23
CA PHE A 156 -0.64 -9.45 8.40
C PHE A 156 0.07 -8.37 9.23
N PHE A 157 -0.65 -7.70 10.12
CA PHE A 157 -0.09 -6.60 10.90
C PHE A 157 0.87 -7.07 12.00
N THR A 158 0.57 -8.18 12.68
CA THR A 158 1.48 -8.75 13.68
C THR A 158 2.79 -9.21 13.06
N GLU A 159 2.75 -9.75 11.85
CA GLU A 159 3.94 -10.17 11.11
C GLU A 159 4.69 -8.95 10.55
N LEU A 160 4.00 -7.94 10.00
CA LEU A 160 4.60 -6.70 9.52
C LEU A 160 5.42 -5.98 10.59
N GLU A 161 4.98 -5.98 11.84
CA GLU A 161 5.73 -5.38 12.96
C GLU A 161 7.10 -6.01 13.20
N LYS A 162 7.34 -7.21 12.67
CA LYS A 162 8.59 -7.97 12.83
C LYS A 162 9.47 -7.97 11.59
N VAL A 163 9.03 -7.28 10.52
CA VAL A 163 9.78 -7.24 9.25
C VAL A 163 11.02 -6.34 9.39
N VAL A 164 12.14 -6.84 8.93
CA VAL A 164 13.35 -6.06 8.68
C VAL A 164 13.44 -5.82 7.18
N PHE A 165 13.35 -4.56 6.79
CA PHE A 165 13.52 -4.16 5.39
C PHE A 165 14.98 -3.98 5.04
N ASP A 166 15.33 -4.35 3.82
CA ASP A 166 16.68 -4.18 3.27
C ASP A 166 17.00 -2.69 3.10
N ILE A 167 18.24 -2.33 3.37
CA ILE A 167 18.73 -0.98 3.14
C ILE A 167 18.98 -0.83 1.64
N PRO A 168 18.47 0.25 1.00
CA PRO A 168 18.68 0.47 -0.42
C PRO A 168 20.16 0.64 -0.78
N ASP A 169 20.52 0.22 -1.98
CA ASP A 169 21.87 0.40 -2.51
C ASP A 169 22.30 1.87 -2.48
N GLY A 170 23.50 2.11 -1.99
CA GLY A 170 24.07 3.45 -1.87
C GLY A 170 23.68 4.21 -0.60
N PHE A 171 22.87 3.61 0.29
CA PHE A 171 22.52 4.18 1.59
C PHE A 171 23.09 3.34 2.73
N SER A 172 23.40 3.98 3.86
CA SER A 172 23.83 3.32 5.08
C SER A 172 22.68 2.99 6.02
N ASP A 173 21.56 3.71 5.87
CA ASP A 173 20.33 3.56 6.67
C ASP A 173 19.18 4.29 6.00
N PHE A 174 17.95 4.00 6.40
CA PHE A 174 16.76 4.77 6.06
C PHE A 174 15.78 4.78 7.23
N GLU A 175 14.99 5.83 7.33
CA GLU A 175 13.93 5.91 8.32
C GLU A 175 12.60 6.32 7.69
N ILE A 176 11.50 5.73 8.19
CA ILE A 176 10.15 5.99 7.68
C ILE A 176 9.41 6.83 8.72
N PHE A 177 8.92 7.97 8.27
CA PHE A 177 8.11 8.88 9.06
C PHE A 177 6.71 9.01 8.45
N PRO A 178 5.73 8.22 8.90
CA PRO A 178 4.34 8.44 8.50
C PRO A 178 3.87 9.78 9.03
N ILE A 179 3.52 10.71 8.13
CA ILE A 179 2.95 12.00 8.52
C ILE A 179 1.45 11.80 8.71
N ASP A 180 1.03 11.76 9.97
CA ASP A 180 -0.34 11.50 10.35
C ASP A 180 -0.85 12.58 11.32
N LYS A 181 -1.84 13.34 10.87
CA LYS A 181 -2.57 14.28 11.74
C LYS A 181 -3.71 13.64 12.53
N PHE A 182 -3.94 12.33 12.35
CA PHE A 182 -4.92 11.58 13.15
C PHE A 182 -4.43 11.28 14.57
N ARG A 183 -3.15 11.53 14.87
CA ARG A 183 -2.61 11.40 16.21
C ARG A 183 -2.81 12.69 16.99
N SER A 184 -3.30 12.55 18.22
CA SER A 184 -3.35 13.64 19.18
C SER A 184 -1.93 14.15 19.48
N ASN A 185 -1.80 15.43 19.81
CA ASN A 185 -0.53 16.08 20.13
C ASN A 185 0.23 15.45 21.33
N ASP A 186 -0.36 14.49 22.03
CA ASP A 186 0.21 13.84 23.22
C ASP A 186 1.25 12.74 22.91
N ASP A 187 1.37 12.27 21.67
CA ASP A 187 2.30 11.16 21.32
C ASP A 187 3.70 11.62 20.91
N GLY A 188 4.10 12.88 21.22
CA GLY A 188 5.45 13.38 20.97
C GLY A 188 5.84 13.25 19.49
N PHE A 189 5.06 13.82 18.60
CA PHE A 189 5.41 13.89 17.18
C PHE A 189 6.61 14.83 17.00
N ASP A 190 7.81 14.27 17.07
CA ASP A 190 9.00 14.95 16.59
C ASP A 190 8.86 15.15 15.08
N ASN A 191 8.77 16.40 14.64
CA ASN A 191 8.82 16.72 13.21
C ASN A 191 10.13 16.17 12.65
N PRO A 192 10.10 15.18 11.74
CA PRO A 192 11.32 14.56 11.24
C PRO A 192 12.26 15.56 10.58
N LEU A 193 11.72 16.66 10.06
CA LEU A 193 12.50 17.72 9.41
C LEU A 193 13.27 18.58 10.41
N GLU A 194 12.86 18.66 11.67
CA GLU A 194 13.58 19.39 12.73
C GLU A 194 14.83 18.65 13.19
N ASN A 195 14.87 17.33 13.02
CA ASN A 195 15.99 16.48 13.43
C ASN A 195 17.02 16.21 12.33
N ILE A 196 16.78 16.70 11.11
CA ILE A 196 17.77 16.62 10.04
C ILE A 196 18.90 17.60 10.31
N LYS A 197 19.91 17.14 11.02
CA LYS A 197 21.18 17.87 11.15
C LYS A 197 21.93 17.77 9.83
N TYR A 198 21.86 18.83 9.02
CA TYR A 198 22.76 18.98 7.88
C TYR A 198 24.20 18.98 8.41
N LYS A 199 24.98 17.94 8.12
CA LYS A 199 26.43 18.05 8.24
C LYS A 199 26.88 19.10 7.22
N LYS A 200 27.25 20.28 7.69
CA LYS A 200 28.02 21.22 6.87
C LYS A 200 29.37 20.56 6.58
N ASN A 201 29.60 20.22 5.32
CA ASN A 201 30.93 19.88 4.82
C ASN A 201 31.80 21.13 4.85
#